data_d480bb4264f834177cbeb66aec42c5dc
#
_entry.id   d480bb4264f834177cbeb66aec42c5dc
#
_cell.length_a   1.000
_cell.length_b   1.000
_cell.length_c   1.000
_cell.angle_alpha   90.00
_cell.angle_beta   90.00
_cell.angle_gamma   90.00
#
_symmetry.space_group_name_H-M   'P 1'
#
loop_
_entity.id
_entity.type
_entity.pdbx_description
1 polymer ?
#
loop_
_entity_poly.entity_id
_entity_poly.type
_entity_poly.pdbx_seq_one_letter_code
_entity_poly.pdbx_strand_id
1 'polypeptide(L)'
;TYSEVKISPTGEYLAMTVDKGEQDVLAVMRTKDLSLVKLNQLPDDKSVGQFYWVSPERLLFNSVRKVGRFARPFGTGEWYGVNADGSQPRPLVFYGGKPRQRKEQDRPE
;
A
#
# COMPACT_ATOMS: atom_id res chain seq x y z
N THR A 1 -16.96 -5.53 -6.16
CA THR A 1 -16.32 -5.26 -4.92
C THR A 1 -15.96 -3.81 -4.78
N TYR A 2 -16.05 -3.30 -3.60
CA TYR A 2 -15.83 -1.90 -3.37
C TYR A 2 -14.36 -1.58 -3.29
N SER A 3 -13.92 -0.58 -3.99
CA SER A 3 -12.54 -0.13 -3.93
C SER A 3 -12.50 1.28 -3.45
N GLU A 4 -11.54 1.58 -2.59
CA GLU A 4 -11.36 2.92 -2.09
C GLU A 4 -10.42 3.66 -3.01
N VAL A 5 -10.68 4.93 -3.24
CA VAL A 5 -9.84 5.77 -4.08
C VAL A 5 -9.34 6.93 -3.25
N LYS A 6 -8.04 7.19 -3.28
CA LYS A 6 -7.46 8.30 -2.54
C LYS A 6 -6.58 9.13 -3.46
N ILE A 7 -6.78 10.44 -3.40
CA ILE A 7 -6.05 11.37 -4.27
C ILE A 7 -4.87 11.93 -3.50
N SER A 8 -3.73 12.06 -4.18
CA SER A 8 -2.53 12.58 -3.53
C SER A 8 -2.72 14.02 -3.08
N PRO A 9 -1.93 14.50 -2.14
CA PRO A 9 -2.10 15.86 -1.61
C PRO A 9 -2.07 16.96 -2.66
N THR A 10 -1.31 16.80 -3.73
CA THR A 10 -1.27 17.81 -4.76
C THR A 10 -2.33 17.60 -5.82
N GLY A 11 -3.06 16.48 -5.77
CA GLY A 11 -4.06 16.18 -6.79
C GLY A 11 -3.48 15.58 -8.05
N GLU A 12 -2.19 15.33 -8.11
CA GLU A 12 -1.55 14.84 -9.31
C GLU A 12 -1.78 13.37 -9.55
N TYR A 13 -1.93 12.58 -8.50
CA TYR A 13 -2.10 11.15 -8.61
C TYR A 13 -3.31 10.68 -7.84
N LEU A 14 -3.84 9.53 -8.23
CA LEU A 14 -4.83 8.86 -7.41
C LEU A 14 -4.38 7.41 -7.23
N ALA A 15 -4.77 6.81 -6.14
CA ALA A 15 -4.45 5.42 -5.84
C ALA A 15 -5.72 4.68 -5.49
N MET A 16 -5.82 3.43 -5.90
CA MET A 16 -6.99 2.62 -5.59
C MET A 16 -6.62 1.16 -5.62
N THR A 17 -7.37 0.34 -4.90
CA THR A 17 -7.14 -1.08 -4.96
C THR A 17 -7.99 -1.68 -6.06
N VAL A 18 -7.45 -2.66 -6.74
CA VAL A 18 -8.12 -3.31 -7.85
C VAL A 18 -8.13 -4.81 -7.58
N ASP A 19 -9.28 -5.42 -7.76
CA ASP A 19 -9.45 -6.84 -7.55
C ASP A 19 -8.91 -7.60 -8.75
N LYS A 20 -7.90 -8.42 -8.55
CA LYS A 20 -7.32 -9.22 -9.60
C LYS A 20 -7.59 -10.70 -9.33
N GLY A 21 -8.79 -11.04 -8.98
CA GLY A 21 -9.17 -12.41 -8.67
C GLY A 21 -9.02 -12.66 -7.20
N GLU A 22 -8.01 -13.36 -6.80
CA GLU A 22 -7.84 -13.65 -5.39
C GLU A 22 -6.91 -12.70 -4.69
N GLN A 23 -6.48 -11.67 -5.35
CA GLN A 23 -5.53 -10.74 -4.81
C GLN A 23 -5.91 -9.33 -5.19
N ASP A 24 -5.86 -8.41 -4.24
CA ASP A 24 -6.10 -7.01 -4.53
C ASP A 24 -4.74 -6.33 -4.70
N VAL A 25 -4.62 -5.52 -5.71
CA VAL A 25 -3.38 -4.82 -6.01
C VAL A 25 -3.61 -3.32 -5.92
N LEU A 26 -2.56 -2.55 -5.78
CA LEU A 26 -2.67 -1.10 -5.65
C LEU A 26 -2.29 -0.45 -6.96
N ALA A 27 -3.23 0.25 -7.57
CA ALA A 27 -2.99 0.94 -8.83
C ALA A 27 -2.81 2.42 -8.57
N VAL A 28 -1.81 3.03 -9.20
CA VAL A 28 -1.56 4.45 -9.11
C VAL A 28 -1.73 5.03 -10.51
N MET A 29 -2.54 6.06 -10.64
CA MET A 29 -2.83 6.67 -11.92
C MET A 29 -2.64 8.16 -11.85
N ARG A 30 -2.48 8.80 -13.01
CA ARG A 30 -2.44 10.25 -13.05
C ARG A 30 -3.85 10.73 -13.12
N THR A 31 -4.18 11.77 -12.37
CA THR A 31 -5.55 12.25 -12.34
C THR A 31 -5.94 12.93 -13.64
N LYS A 32 -4.99 13.55 -14.32
CA LYS A 32 -5.35 14.33 -15.49
C LYS A 32 -5.91 13.51 -16.62
N ASP A 33 -5.48 12.30 -16.83
CA ASP A 33 -5.97 11.50 -17.93
C ASP A 33 -6.22 10.06 -17.53
N LEU A 34 -6.10 9.76 -16.26
CA LEU A 34 -6.32 8.42 -15.71
C LEU A 34 -5.40 7.37 -16.32
N SER A 35 -4.22 7.77 -16.73
CA SER A 35 -3.27 6.81 -17.25
C SER A 35 -2.61 6.08 -16.09
N LEU A 36 -2.34 4.80 -16.28
CA LEU A 36 -1.73 4.00 -15.23
C LEU A 36 -0.27 4.34 -15.09
N VAL A 37 0.15 4.66 -13.88
CA VAL A 37 1.54 4.94 -13.60
C VAL A 37 2.24 3.68 -13.10
N LYS A 38 1.60 2.97 -12.17
CA LYS A 38 2.22 1.78 -11.60
C LYS A 38 1.16 0.88 -10.99
N LEU A 39 1.36 -0.43 -11.16
CA LEU A 39 0.50 -1.41 -10.52
C LEU A 39 1.36 -2.14 -9.51
N ASN A 40 1.03 -2.02 -8.23
CA ASN A 40 1.81 -2.61 -7.16
C ASN A 40 1.15 -3.91 -6.70
N GLN A 41 1.87 -5.03 -6.84
CA GLN A 41 1.34 -6.33 -6.49
C GLN A 41 2.26 -6.98 -5.47
N LEU A 42 1.69 -7.54 -4.44
CA LEU A 42 2.48 -8.18 -3.40
C LEU A 42 2.67 -9.67 -3.73
N PRO A 43 3.74 -10.25 -3.24
CA PRO A 43 4.01 -11.66 -3.51
C PRO A 43 3.14 -12.55 -2.63
N ASP A 44 3.16 -13.83 -2.93
CA ASP A 44 2.51 -14.86 -2.11
C ASP A 44 1.03 -14.66 -1.93
N ASP A 45 0.38 -14.13 -2.95
CA ASP A 45 -1.06 -13.91 -2.93
C ASP A 45 -1.53 -13.02 -1.79
N LYS A 46 -0.67 -12.21 -1.23
CA LYS A 46 -1.10 -11.23 -0.26
C LYS A 46 -1.75 -10.08 -0.99
N SER A 47 -2.75 -9.49 -0.39
CA SER A 47 -3.47 -8.38 -0.98
C SER A 47 -3.05 -7.07 -0.33
N VAL A 48 -3.19 -5.99 -1.05
CA VAL A 48 -2.99 -4.67 -0.48
C VAL A 48 -4.27 -4.36 0.32
N GLY A 49 -4.10 -3.97 1.56
CA GLY A 49 -5.24 -3.64 2.41
C GLY A 49 -5.46 -2.15 2.48
N GLN A 50 -4.89 -1.51 3.50
CA GLN A 50 -5.06 -0.08 3.66
C GLN A 50 -3.91 0.63 2.97
N PHE A 51 -4.15 1.84 2.51
CA PHE A 51 -3.10 2.62 1.88
C PHE A 51 -3.34 4.09 2.15
N TYR A 52 -2.27 4.87 2.19
CA TYR A 52 -2.33 6.28 2.50
C TYR A 52 -1.26 7.04 1.74
N TRP A 53 -1.56 8.28 1.35
CA TRP A 53 -0.53 9.16 0.80
C TRP A 53 0.14 9.82 1.98
N VAL A 54 1.45 9.62 2.13
CA VAL A 54 2.18 10.23 3.23
C VAL A 54 2.97 11.46 2.77
N SER A 55 3.01 11.69 1.47
CA SER A 55 3.58 12.91 0.89
C SER A 55 3.00 13.03 -0.51
N PRO A 56 3.26 14.10 -1.24
CA PRO A 56 2.71 14.26 -2.57
C PRO A 56 3.08 13.13 -3.54
N GLU A 57 4.18 12.46 -3.29
CA GLU A 57 4.61 11.43 -4.20
C GLU A 57 4.87 10.09 -3.53
N ARG A 58 4.53 9.93 -2.28
CA ARG A 58 4.86 8.69 -1.59
C ARG A 58 3.65 8.06 -0.94
N LEU A 59 3.49 6.76 -1.15
CA LEU A 59 2.39 5.97 -0.61
C LEU A 59 2.87 5.02 0.47
N LEU A 60 2.02 4.76 1.42
CA LEU A 60 2.24 3.75 2.45
C LEU A 60 1.08 2.77 2.32
N PHE A 61 1.34 1.48 2.28
CA PHE A 61 0.26 0.50 2.21
C PHE A 61 0.64 -0.75 2.99
N ASN A 62 -0.37 -1.48 3.44
CA ASN A 62 -0.10 -2.70 4.19
C ASN A 62 -0.54 -3.91 3.40
N SER A 63 -0.12 -5.09 3.86
CA SER A 63 -0.55 -6.32 3.26
C SER A 63 -1.59 -6.97 4.16
N VAL A 64 -2.53 -7.66 3.55
CA VAL A 64 -3.53 -8.42 4.29
C VAL A 64 -3.59 -9.80 3.67
N ARG A 65 -3.99 -10.78 4.46
CA ARG A 65 -4.14 -12.12 3.97
C ARG A 65 -5.60 -12.52 4.12
N LYS A 66 -6.18 -13.07 3.08
CA LYS A 66 -7.55 -13.51 3.12
C LYS A 66 -7.53 -15.03 3.27
N VAL A 67 -8.18 -15.53 4.31
CA VAL A 67 -8.17 -16.94 4.59
C VAL A 67 -9.58 -17.45 4.49
N GLY A 68 -9.85 -18.30 3.52
CA GLY A 68 -11.18 -18.85 3.33
C GLY A 68 -12.12 -17.83 2.76
N ARG A 69 -13.24 -18.31 2.19
CA ARG A 69 -14.13 -17.41 1.53
C ARG A 69 -14.95 -16.61 2.48
N PHE A 70 -15.19 -17.07 3.66
CA PHE A 70 -15.99 -16.35 4.60
C PHE A 70 -15.18 -15.66 5.67
N ALA A 71 -13.86 -15.79 5.66
CA ALA A 71 -13.06 -15.19 6.69
C ALA A 71 -12.79 -13.74 6.38
N ARG A 72 -12.67 -12.90 7.42
CA ARG A 72 -12.31 -11.56 7.18
C ARG A 72 -10.86 -11.49 6.87
N PRO A 73 -10.40 -10.56 6.02
CA PRO A 73 -8.98 -10.37 5.78
C PRO A 73 -8.32 -9.89 7.06
N PHE A 74 -7.09 -10.26 7.28
CA PHE A 74 -6.38 -9.76 8.45
C PHE A 74 -5.01 -9.26 8.03
N GLY A 75 -4.52 -8.28 8.76
CA GLY A 75 -3.24 -7.70 8.48
C GLY A 75 -2.13 -8.64 8.84
N THR A 76 -1.08 -8.65 8.06
CA THR A 76 0.07 -9.48 8.33
C THR A 76 1.09 -8.76 9.18
N GLY A 77 0.87 -7.48 9.45
CA GLY A 77 1.84 -6.66 10.16
C GLY A 77 2.88 -6.04 9.26
N GLU A 78 2.76 -6.27 7.96
CA GLU A 78 3.73 -5.73 7.02
C GLU A 78 3.22 -4.48 6.38
N TRP A 79 4.06 -3.46 6.36
CA TRP A 79 3.75 -2.21 5.71
C TRP A 79 4.88 -1.87 4.76
N TYR A 80 4.55 -1.19 3.70
CA TYR A 80 5.51 -0.84 2.67
C TYR A 80 5.33 0.61 2.26
N GLY A 81 6.43 1.26 1.94
CA GLY A 81 6.40 2.60 1.36
C GLY A 81 6.88 2.53 -0.06
N VAL A 82 6.31 3.33 -0.96
CA VAL A 82 6.73 3.35 -2.35
C VAL A 82 6.37 4.69 -2.95
N ASN A 83 7.17 5.17 -3.90
CA ASN A 83 6.82 6.38 -4.59
C ASN A 83 5.72 6.11 -5.61
N ALA A 84 5.02 7.14 -6.03
CA ALA A 84 3.91 6.99 -6.97
C ALA A 84 4.32 6.25 -8.22
N ASP A 85 5.55 6.42 -8.69
CA ASP A 85 6.00 5.78 -9.90
C ASP A 85 6.57 4.39 -9.63
N GLY A 86 6.47 3.90 -8.42
CA GLY A 86 6.96 2.57 -8.07
C GLY A 86 8.40 2.54 -7.62
N SER A 87 9.08 3.67 -7.61
CA SER A 87 10.49 3.70 -7.21
C SER A 87 10.62 3.73 -5.70
N GLN A 88 11.77 3.43 -5.22
CA GLN A 88 12.14 3.47 -3.80
C GLN A 88 11.20 2.64 -2.93
N PRO A 89 10.94 1.38 -3.27
CA PRO A 89 10.09 0.57 -2.40
C PRO A 89 10.86 0.22 -1.13
N ARG A 90 10.18 0.29 0.00
CA ARG A 90 10.81 -0.02 1.26
C ARG A 90 9.86 -0.68 2.20
N PRO A 91 10.24 -1.81 2.79
CA PRO A 91 9.43 -2.40 3.83
C PRO A 91 9.62 -1.61 5.13
N LEU A 92 8.60 -1.54 5.93
CA LEU A 92 8.66 -0.85 7.19
C LEU A 92 8.47 -1.84 8.33
N VAL A 93 9.11 -1.57 9.44
CA VAL A 93 9.04 -2.45 10.59
C VAL A 93 8.22 -1.79 11.67
N PHE A 94 7.29 -2.54 12.25
CA PHE A 94 6.44 -2.03 13.27
C PHE A 94 6.73 -2.74 14.56
N TYR A 95 6.78 -2.01 15.66
CA TYR A 95 6.94 -2.58 16.95
C TYR A 95 5.80 -2.07 17.82
N GLY A 96 5.17 -2.93 18.53
CA GLY A 96 4.07 -2.52 19.39
C GLY A 96 2.92 -1.91 18.64
N GLY A 97 2.74 -2.31 17.40
CA GLY A 97 1.66 -1.79 16.60
C GLY A 97 1.89 -0.42 16.01
N LYS A 98 3.06 0.14 16.19
CA LYS A 98 3.36 1.43 15.63
C LYS A 98 4.48 1.38 14.65
N PRO A 99 4.48 2.21 13.62
CA PRO A 99 5.56 2.21 12.65
C PRO A 99 6.82 2.79 13.26
N ARG A 100 7.97 2.26 12.89
CA ARG A 100 9.20 2.72 13.36
C ARG A 100 10.19 2.79 12.27
N GLN A 101 11.06 3.77 12.26
CA GLN A 101 12.08 3.83 11.29
C GLN A 101 13.19 2.96 11.71
N ARG A 102 13.66 2.09 10.81
CA ARG A 102 14.58 1.16 11.12
C ARG A 102 15.77 1.68 11.74
N LYS A 103 16.37 2.62 11.26
CA LYS A 103 17.50 3.04 11.73
C LYS A 103 17.44 3.66 12.99
N GLU A 104 16.47 4.33 13.31
CA GLU A 104 16.42 4.91 14.48
C GLU A 104 16.22 4.08 15.51
N GLN A 105 15.45 3.29 15.32
CA GLN A 105 15.09 2.53 16.29
C GLN A 105 15.97 1.62 16.67
N ASP A 106 16.70 1.39 15.83
CA ASP A 106 17.51 0.46 16.13
C ASP A 106 18.30 0.82 17.17
N ARG A 107 18.35 1.81 17.53
CA ARG A 107 19.08 2.14 18.46
C ARG A 107 18.53 2.34 19.45
N PRO A 108 18.69 2.07 20.06
CA PRO A 108 18.18 2.21 20.96
C PRO A 108 18.57 2.83 21.67
N GLU A 109 18.68 3.04 21.40
CA GLU A 109 18.95 3.38 21.90
C GLU A 109 19.08 3.08 22.48
#